data_22d362267870a9af32e9a736f5fefe68
#
_entry.id   22d362267870a9af32e9a736f5fefe68
#
_cell.length_a   1.000
_cell.length_b   1.000
_cell.length_c   1.000
_cell.angle_alpha   90.00
_cell.angle_beta   90.00
_cell.angle_gamma   90.00
#
_symmetry.space_group_name_H-M   'P 1'
#
loop_
_entity.id
_entity.type
_entity.pdbx_description
1 polymer ?
#
loop_
_entity_poly.entity_id
_entity_poly.type
_entity_poly.pdbx_seq_one_letter_code
_entity_poly.pdbx_strand_id
1 'polypeptide(L)'
;MLNPYTQLVSRLAGVYPPGEARAVARVLLEDAFGITLADVYAGKVREFSPHELERLHSMADRLEKGEPVQYVAGTAQFGGLTFEVSPGVLIPRPETLELVEWAAGDFSARTGEKNRHMRVLDIGTGSGCIAVTMAVRLAGTQVTAVDISEKALGVARRNAARNGVQVEFAVCDILSPGADIAGNFDVIMSNPPYVCRSERAGMHRNVLDYEPHEALFVDDTDPLVFYRAIARFAAAHLAPGGAVYVEINRRFGRETADVFSAAGFASVELRKDSAGNPRMIKAK
;
A
#
# COMPACT_ATOMS: atom_id res chain seq x y z
N MET A 1 34.41 -6.65 20.87
CA MET A 1 33.43 -7.16 19.91
C MET A 1 32.84 -6.00 19.14
N LEU A 2 32.62 -6.16 17.83
CA LEU A 2 31.93 -5.14 17.01
C LEU A 2 30.50 -4.95 17.55
N ASN A 3 29.97 -3.71 17.47
CA ASN A 3 28.58 -3.41 17.79
C ASN A 3 27.64 -4.26 16.90
N PRO A 4 26.54 -4.86 17.41
CA PRO A 4 25.59 -5.66 16.64
C PRO A 4 25.06 -4.94 15.38
N TYR A 5 24.82 -3.64 15.44
CA TYR A 5 24.47 -2.83 14.25
C TYR A 5 25.57 -2.88 13.19
N THR A 6 26.86 -2.70 13.60
CA THR A 6 27.99 -2.74 12.65
C THR A 6 28.15 -4.12 12.03
N GLN A 7 27.91 -5.19 12.81
CA GLN A 7 27.92 -6.57 12.30
C GLN A 7 26.80 -6.80 11.30
N LEU A 8 25.57 -6.34 11.61
CA LEU A 8 24.41 -6.43 10.71
C LEU A 8 24.71 -5.71 9.37
N VAL A 9 25.14 -4.46 9.42
CA VAL A 9 25.48 -3.69 8.20
C VAL A 9 26.58 -4.40 7.40
N SER A 10 27.59 -4.95 8.06
CA SER A 10 28.69 -5.67 7.39
C SER A 10 28.18 -6.94 6.67
N ARG A 11 27.26 -7.68 7.28
CA ARG A 11 26.62 -8.85 6.65
C ARG A 11 25.81 -8.44 5.43
N LEU A 12 24.97 -7.41 5.59
CA LEU A 12 24.10 -6.93 4.53
C LEU A 12 24.86 -6.30 3.35
N ALA A 13 26.07 -5.77 3.56
CA ALA A 13 26.94 -5.24 2.50
C ALA A 13 27.38 -6.30 1.47
N GLY A 14 27.22 -7.59 1.76
CA GLY A 14 27.41 -8.68 0.81
C GLY A 14 26.25 -8.83 -0.21
N VAL A 15 25.09 -8.27 0.08
CA VAL A 15 23.85 -8.41 -0.73
C VAL A 15 23.35 -7.06 -1.24
N TYR A 16 23.50 -6.00 -0.46
CA TYR A 16 23.00 -4.67 -0.75
C TYR A 16 24.15 -3.68 -0.99
N PRO A 17 23.95 -2.64 -1.83
CA PRO A 17 24.87 -1.51 -1.88
C PRO A 17 25.06 -0.88 -0.49
N PRO A 18 26.23 -0.28 -0.17
CA PRO A 18 26.54 0.18 1.18
C PRO A 18 25.56 1.18 1.79
N GLY A 19 24.91 2.02 0.96
CA GLY A 19 23.87 2.97 1.40
C GLY A 19 22.57 2.23 1.78
N GLU A 20 22.18 1.28 0.96
CA GLU A 20 20.99 0.46 1.15
C GLU A 20 21.15 -0.50 2.34
N ALA A 21 22.30 -1.14 2.50
CA ALA A 21 22.59 -2.00 3.65
C ALA A 21 22.36 -1.28 4.99
N ARG A 22 22.79 0.01 5.09
CA ARG A 22 22.55 0.83 6.29
C ARG A 22 21.07 1.18 6.46
N ALA A 23 20.37 1.48 5.36
CA ALA A 23 18.93 1.79 5.40
C ALA A 23 18.12 0.57 5.84
N VAL A 24 18.39 -0.61 5.27
CA VAL A 24 17.76 -1.88 5.64
C VAL A 24 18.02 -2.22 7.11
N ALA A 25 19.27 -2.11 7.57
CA ALA A 25 19.63 -2.38 8.96
C ALA A 25 18.89 -1.44 9.93
N ARG A 26 18.75 -0.16 9.57
CA ARG A 26 18.00 0.82 10.37
C ARG A 26 16.52 0.46 10.44
N VAL A 27 15.88 0.22 9.29
CA VAL A 27 14.46 -0.17 9.25
C VAL A 27 14.21 -1.42 10.08
N LEU A 28 15.07 -2.44 9.95
CA LEU A 28 14.92 -3.67 10.75
C LEU A 28 14.98 -3.39 12.24
N LEU A 29 15.96 -2.60 12.72
CA LEU A 29 16.09 -2.28 14.14
C LEU A 29 14.92 -1.44 14.65
N GLU A 30 14.46 -0.49 13.86
CA GLU A 30 13.35 0.39 14.23
C GLU A 30 12.02 -0.38 14.27
N ASP A 31 11.69 -1.14 13.22
CA ASP A 31 10.41 -1.82 13.10
C ASP A 31 10.32 -3.10 13.96
N ALA A 32 11.41 -3.86 14.10
CA ALA A 32 11.37 -5.14 14.81
C ALA A 32 11.77 -5.04 16.30
N PHE A 33 12.57 -4.02 16.68
CA PHE A 33 13.12 -3.90 18.04
C PHE A 33 12.81 -2.55 18.69
N GLY A 34 12.19 -1.59 17.98
CA GLY A 34 11.93 -0.24 18.50
C GLY A 34 13.19 0.59 18.73
N ILE A 35 14.31 0.23 18.10
CA ILE A 35 15.61 0.87 18.26
C ILE A 35 15.84 1.90 17.16
N THR A 36 15.76 3.17 17.49
CA THR A 36 16.05 4.28 16.59
C THR A 36 17.54 4.43 16.27
N LEU A 37 17.88 5.18 15.22
CA LEU A 37 19.27 5.48 14.92
C LEU A 37 19.98 6.22 16.07
N ALA A 38 19.27 7.08 16.81
CA ALA A 38 19.81 7.74 18.01
C ALA A 38 20.14 6.70 19.11
N ASP A 39 19.30 5.69 19.29
CA ASP A 39 19.54 4.60 20.23
C ASP A 39 20.75 3.74 19.83
N VAL A 40 20.95 3.55 18.53
CA VAL A 40 22.14 2.84 18.01
C VAL A 40 23.41 3.61 18.37
N TYR A 41 23.43 4.94 18.18
CA TYR A 41 24.58 5.78 18.57
C TYR A 41 24.76 5.87 20.08
N ALA A 42 23.68 5.83 20.86
CA ALA A 42 23.73 5.75 22.33
C ALA A 42 24.22 4.38 22.85
N GLY A 43 24.35 3.38 21.97
CA GLY A 43 24.89 2.08 22.31
C GLY A 43 23.86 1.06 22.80
N LYS A 44 22.56 1.35 22.78
CA LYS A 44 21.48 0.45 23.25
C LYS A 44 21.51 -0.94 22.61
N VAL A 45 21.95 -1.04 21.34
CA VAL A 45 22.07 -2.34 20.64
C VAL A 45 23.08 -3.28 21.33
N ARG A 46 23.99 -2.76 22.17
CA ARG A 46 24.95 -3.55 22.95
C ARG A 46 24.31 -4.20 24.17
N GLU A 47 23.13 -3.72 24.55
CA GLU A 47 22.36 -4.20 25.69
C GLU A 47 21.39 -5.34 25.31
N PHE A 48 21.38 -5.73 24.03
CA PHE A 48 20.55 -6.83 23.55
C PHE A 48 20.83 -8.11 24.31
N SER A 49 19.76 -8.72 24.80
CA SER A 49 19.78 -10.04 25.41
C SER A 49 20.24 -11.11 24.39
N PRO A 50 20.71 -12.29 24.86
CA PRO A 50 21.03 -13.39 23.96
C PRO A 50 19.88 -13.76 23.00
N HIS A 51 18.62 -13.69 23.46
CA HIS A 51 17.44 -13.96 22.66
C HIS A 51 17.22 -12.90 21.55
N GLU A 52 17.42 -11.61 21.88
CA GLU A 52 17.32 -10.53 20.88
C GLU A 52 18.43 -10.63 19.83
N LEU A 53 19.65 -11.00 20.23
CA LEU A 53 20.75 -11.25 19.31
C LEU A 53 20.47 -12.43 18.39
N GLU A 54 19.94 -13.53 18.92
CA GLU A 54 19.55 -14.70 18.12
C GLU A 54 18.44 -14.32 17.13
N ARG A 55 17.44 -13.59 17.56
CA ARG A 55 16.37 -13.06 16.69
C ARG A 55 16.95 -12.16 15.59
N LEU A 56 17.86 -11.25 15.94
CA LEU A 56 18.52 -10.35 14.97
C LEU A 56 19.31 -11.16 13.93
N HIS A 57 20.04 -12.21 14.36
CA HIS A 57 20.79 -13.08 13.46
C HIS A 57 19.86 -13.84 12.51
N SER A 58 18.78 -14.42 13.02
CA SER A 58 17.77 -15.10 12.20
C SER A 58 17.13 -14.17 11.16
N MET A 59 16.84 -12.93 11.55
CA MET A 59 16.33 -11.90 10.62
C MET A 59 17.36 -11.51 9.57
N ALA A 60 18.64 -11.39 9.96
CA ALA A 60 19.73 -11.13 9.02
C ALA A 60 19.90 -12.25 7.99
N ASP A 61 19.74 -13.52 8.38
CA ASP A 61 19.78 -14.66 7.46
C ASP A 61 18.68 -14.62 6.39
N ARG A 62 17.50 -14.08 6.73
CA ARG A 62 16.39 -13.86 5.79
C ARG A 62 16.70 -12.72 4.82
N LEU A 63 17.23 -11.61 5.33
CA LEU A 63 17.64 -10.46 4.51
C LEU A 63 18.74 -10.82 3.51
N GLU A 64 19.72 -11.65 3.91
CA GLU A 64 20.77 -12.14 3.02
C GLU A 64 20.23 -13.00 1.86
N LYS A 65 19.05 -13.60 2.03
CA LYS A 65 18.33 -14.32 0.97
C LYS A 65 17.50 -13.40 0.08
N GLY A 66 17.50 -12.08 0.35
CA GLY A 66 16.78 -11.08 -0.42
C GLY A 66 15.33 -10.90 0.00
N GLU A 67 14.89 -11.43 1.14
CA GLU A 67 13.55 -11.19 1.65
C GLU A 67 13.37 -9.71 2.01
N PRO A 68 12.24 -9.05 1.62
CA PRO A 68 11.98 -7.65 1.96
C PRO A 68 12.05 -7.40 3.46
N VAL A 69 12.71 -6.32 3.86
CA VAL A 69 12.88 -5.98 5.29
C VAL A 69 11.54 -5.85 6.03
N GLN A 70 10.50 -5.37 5.36
CA GLN A 70 9.17 -5.26 5.92
C GLN A 70 8.57 -6.64 6.24
N TYR A 71 8.77 -7.65 5.39
CA TYR A 71 8.32 -9.01 5.69
C TYR A 71 9.16 -9.65 6.80
N VAL A 72 10.47 -9.35 6.83
CA VAL A 72 11.35 -9.83 7.91
C VAL A 72 10.96 -9.21 9.24
N ALA A 73 10.68 -7.91 9.30
CA ALA A 73 10.21 -7.20 10.48
C ALA A 73 8.75 -7.54 10.85
N GLY A 74 7.94 -7.94 9.85
CA GLY A 74 6.51 -8.20 9.99
C GLY A 74 5.66 -6.93 9.95
N THR A 75 6.26 -5.76 9.73
CA THR A 75 5.57 -4.47 9.71
C THR A 75 6.11 -3.55 8.63
N ALA A 76 5.28 -2.58 8.21
CA ALA A 76 5.64 -1.49 7.32
C ALA A 76 5.04 -0.17 7.83
N GLN A 77 5.76 0.93 7.67
CA GLN A 77 5.27 2.28 7.99
C GLN A 77 4.57 2.88 6.78
N PHE A 78 3.39 3.47 6.99
CA PHE A 78 2.64 4.15 5.92
C PHE A 78 1.79 5.27 6.52
N GLY A 79 1.97 6.50 6.06
CA GLY A 79 1.19 7.66 6.50
C GLY A 79 1.29 7.98 8.00
N GLY A 80 2.39 7.61 8.66
CA GLY A 80 2.59 7.74 10.11
C GLY A 80 1.91 6.64 10.93
N LEU A 81 1.37 5.61 10.27
CA LEU A 81 0.73 4.44 10.88
C LEU A 81 1.59 3.20 10.66
N THR A 82 1.45 2.21 11.56
CA THR A 82 2.15 0.92 11.44
C THR A 82 1.19 -0.15 10.96
N PHE A 83 1.57 -0.82 9.87
CA PHE A 83 0.82 -1.90 9.25
C PHE A 83 1.53 -3.24 9.43
N GLU A 84 0.81 -4.26 9.84
CA GLU A 84 1.27 -5.64 9.70
C GLU A 84 1.34 -6.00 8.22
N VAL A 85 2.44 -6.62 7.81
CA VAL A 85 2.63 -7.15 6.47
C VAL A 85 3.22 -8.56 6.53
N SER A 86 2.83 -9.39 5.58
CA SER A 86 3.32 -10.77 5.47
C SER A 86 3.24 -11.22 4.02
N PRO A 87 3.93 -12.30 3.62
CA PRO A 87 3.76 -12.87 2.29
C PRO A 87 2.29 -13.12 1.96
N GLY A 88 1.82 -12.54 0.86
CA GLY A 88 0.41 -12.58 0.42
C GLY A 88 -0.32 -11.23 0.48
N VAL A 89 0.32 -10.16 0.97
CA VAL A 89 -0.16 -8.77 0.79
C VAL A 89 0.96 -7.91 0.23
N LEU A 90 0.62 -7.00 -0.68
CA LEU A 90 1.58 -6.02 -1.21
C LEU A 90 2.11 -5.15 -0.06
N ILE A 91 3.42 -4.91 -0.03
CA ILE A 91 4.01 -3.95 0.91
C ILE A 91 3.56 -2.54 0.51
N PRO A 92 3.01 -1.74 1.44
CA PRO A 92 2.58 -0.36 1.15
C PRO A 92 3.69 0.48 0.50
N ARG A 93 3.34 1.23 -0.55
CA ARG A 93 4.29 2.04 -1.33
C ARG A 93 4.13 3.54 -1.02
N PRO A 94 5.23 4.31 -1.03
CA PRO A 94 5.16 5.76 -0.81
C PRO A 94 4.24 6.49 -1.79
N GLU A 95 4.21 6.06 -3.06
CA GLU A 95 3.36 6.64 -4.10
C GLU A 95 1.86 6.45 -3.79
N THR A 96 1.50 5.31 -3.20
CA THR A 96 0.13 5.07 -2.74
C THR A 96 -0.27 6.04 -1.62
N LEU A 97 0.68 6.47 -0.78
CA LEU A 97 0.40 7.50 0.23
C LEU A 97 0.10 8.85 -0.43
N GLU A 98 0.80 9.22 -1.50
CA GLU A 98 0.49 10.45 -2.24
C GLU A 98 -0.95 10.44 -2.81
N LEU A 99 -1.43 9.28 -3.27
CA LEU A 99 -2.82 9.10 -3.70
C LEU A 99 -3.80 9.32 -2.54
N VAL A 100 -3.52 8.73 -1.36
CA VAL A 100 -4.33 8.89 -0.16
C VAL A 100 -4.38 10.34 0.30
N GLU A 101 -3.24 11.03 0.37
CA GLU A 101 -3.17 12.42 0.80
C GLU A 101 -3.90 13.35 -0.20
N TRP A 102 -3.86 13.04 -1.49
CA TRP A 102 -4.64 13.78 -2.48
C TRP A 102 -6.14 13.65 -2.23
N ALA A 103 -6.65 12.42 -2.10
CA ALA A 103 -8.06 12.17 -1.83
C ALA A 103 -8.50 12.79 -0.49
N ALA A 104 -7.73 12.58 0.58
CA ALA A 104 -8.03 13.14 1.89
C ALA A 104 -8.06 14.68 1.87
N GLY A 105 -7.11 15.33 1.18
CA GLY A 105 -7.08 16.78 1.02
C GLY A 105 -8.30 17.33 0.32
N ASP A 106 -8.76 16.69 -0.76
CA ASP A 106 -9.92 17.11 -1.53
C ASP A 106 -11.25 17.00 -0.74
N PHE A 107 -11.31 16.06 0.22
CA PHE A 107 -12.54 15.77 0.97
C PHE A 107 -12.50 16.20 2.44
N SER A 108 -11.39 16.71 2.94
CA SER A 108 -11.23 17.12 4.36
C SER A 108 -12.24 18.15 4.81
N ALA A 109 -12.62 19.12 3.96
CA ALA A 109 -13.61 20.14 4.27
C ALA A 109 -15.05 19.58 4.41
N ARG A 110 -15.32 18.38 3.90
CA ARG A 110 -16.64 17.73 3.98
C ARG A 110 -16.83 16.90 5.24
N THR A 111 -15.75 16.61 5.97
CA THR A 111 -15.82 15.94 7.27
C THR A 111 -16.39 16.92 8.28
N GLY A 112 -17.61 16.69 8.75
CA GLY A 112 -18.29 17.58 9.68
C GLY A 112 -19.54 18.28 9.13
N GLU A 113 -19.89 18.07 7.88
CA GLU A 113 -21.22 18.44 7.38
C GLU A 113 -22.29 17.71 8.21
N LYS A 114 -23.13 18.50 8.91
CA LYS A 114 -24.18 17.95 9.78
C LYS A 114 -25.10 17.03 8.97
N ASN A 115 -25.27 15.80 9.43
CA ASN A 115 -26.19 14.78 8.96
C ASN A 115 -25.77 13.94 7.72
N ARG A 116 -24.52 13.96 7.27
CA ARG A 116 -24.05 13.03 6.23
C ARG A 116 -22.73 12.39 6.61
N HIS A 117 -22.74 11.06 6.78
CA HIS A 117 -21.51 10.28 6.86
C HIS A 117 -20.96 10.06 5.45
N MET A 118 -19.77 10.56 5.21
CA MET A 118 -19.08 10.33 3.94
C MET A 118 -18.73 8.84 3.82
N ARG A 119 -18.87 8.27 2.63
CA ARG A 119 -18.61 6.87 2.34
C ARG A 119 -17.38 6.72 1.44
N VAL A 120 -16.42 5.93 1.87
CA VAL A 120 -15.19 5.64 1.15
C VAL A 120 -15.16 4.14 0.80
N LEU A 121 -14.77 3.82 -0.42
CA LEU A 121 -14.51 2.44 -0.86
C LEU A 121 -13.05 2.31 -1.28
N ASP A 122 -12.37 1.29 -0.77
CA ASP A 122 -11.03 0.87 -1.18
C ASP A 122 -11.12 -0.47 -1.91
N ILE A 123 -10.75 -0.50 -3.20
CA ILE A 123 -10.84 -1.67 -4.07
C ILE A 123 -9.45 -2.29 -4.23
N GLY A 124 -9.32 -3.58 -3.89
CA GLY A 124 -8.03 -4.27 -3.85
C GLY A 124 -7.21 -3.81 -2.64
N THR A 125 -7.82 -3.86 -1.46
CA THR A 125 -7.30 -3.22 -0.23
C THR A 125 -5.96 -3.79 0.25
N GLY A 126 -5.63 -5.04 -0.07
CA GLY A 126 -4.38 -5.69 0.31
C GLY A 126 -4.15 -5.68 1.82
N SER A 127 -3.14 -4.95 2.26
CA SER A 127 -2.84 -4.75 3.70
C SER A 127 -3.84 -3.84 4.42
N GLY A 128 -4.76 -3.19 3.71
CA GLY A 128 -5.67 -2.18 4.25
C GLY A 128 -5.06 -0.78 4.35
N CYS A 129 -3.89 -0.53 3.77
CA CYS A 129 -3.16 0.72 3.97
C CYS A 129 -3.93 1.95 3.48
N ILE A 130 -4.65 1.86 2.36
CA ILE A 130 -5.51 2.94 1.86
C ILE A 130 -6.71 3.11 2.80
N ALA A 131 -7.51 2.05 3.00
CA ALA A 131 -8.74 2.09 3.80
C ALA A 131 -8.52 2.61 5.23
N VAL A 132 -7.53 2.04 5.93
CA VAL A 132 -7.19 2.41 7.31
C VAL A 132 -6.70 3.85 7.39
N THR A 133 -5.83 4.27 6.48
CA THR A 133 -5.32 5.64 6.48
C THR A 133 -6.42 6.64 6.16
N MET A 134 -7.33 6.34 5.21
CA MET A 134 -8.50 7.18 4.94
C MET A 134 -9.42 7.29 6.16
N ALA A 135 -9.67 6.20 6.89
CA ALA A 135 -10.47 6.22 8.11
C ALA A 135 -9.85 7.11 9.22
N VAL A 136 -8.51 7.14 9.29
CA VAL A 136 -7.79 8.03 10.23
C VAL A 136 -7.83 9.49 9.76
N ARG A 137 -7.57 9.76 8.46
CA ARG A 137 -7.49 11.12 7.90
C ARG A 137 -8.85 11.81 7.84
N LEU A 138 -9.90 11.05 7.58
CA LEU A 138 -11.28 11.55 7.43
C LEU A 138 -12.16 10.98 8.55
N ALA A 139 -11.95 11.45 9.76
CA ALA A 139 -12.67 10.97 10.93
C ALA A 139 -14.20 11.08 10.76
N GLY A 140 -14.94 10.05 11.17
CA GLY A 140 -16.39 9.98 11.04
C GLY A 140 -16.89 9.48 9.66
N THR A 141 -15.99 9.04 8.78
CA THR A 141 -16.37 8.39 7.51
C THR A 141 -16.71 6.93 7.71
N GLN A 142 -17.59 6.40 6.85
CA GLN A 142 -17.82 4.97 6.71
C GLN A 142 -16.89 4.44 5.62
N VAL A 143 -15.94 3.59 6.01
CA VAL A 143 -14.98 3.02 5.08
C VAL A 143 -15.32 1.56 4.83
N THR A 144 -15.48 1.20 3.57
CA THR A 144 -15.61 -0.18 3.09
C THR A 144 -14.34 -0.54 2.31
N ALA A 145 -13.81 -1.71 2.53
CA ALA A 145 -12.62 -2.20 1.84
C ALA A 145 -12.88 -3.59 1.26
N VAL A 146 -12.53 -3.79 0.01
CA VAL A 146 -12.76 -5.06 -0.67
C VAL A 146 -11.48 -5.61 -1.27
N ASP A 147 -11.38 -6.94 -1.27
CA ASP A 147 -10.29 -7.67 -1.91
C ASP A 147 -10.80 -9.05 -2.35
N ILE A 148 -10.20 -9.62 -3.39
CA ILE A 148 -10.49 -10.99 -3.80
C ILE A 148 -9.90 -12.01 -2.82
N SER A 149 -8.84 -11.64 -2.10
CA SER A 149 -8.08 -12.49 -1.19
C SER A 149 -8.58 -12.37 0.25
N GLU A 150 -9.27 -13.42 0.76
CA GLU A 150 -9.63 -13.47 2.18
C GLU A 150 -8.41 -13.42 3.11
N LYS A 151 -7.25 -13.90 2.64
CA LYS A 151 -5.99 -13.80 3.38
C LYS A 151 -5.57 -12.33 3.54
N ALA A 152 -5.67 -11.53 2.48
CA ALA A 152 -5.38 -10.11 2.51
C ALA A 152 -6.36 -9.37 3.44
N LEU A 153 -7.66 -9.66 3.34
CA LEU A 153 -8.68 -9.11 4.24
C LEU A 153 -8.41 -9.46 5.72
N GLY A 154 -7.89 -10.65 5.99
CA GLY A 154 -7.46 -11.03 7.34
C GLY A 154 -6.35 -10.11 7.90
N VAL A 155 -5.36 -9.75 7.07
CA VAL A 155 -4.31 -8.80 7.43
C VAL A 155 -4.91 -7.38 7.59
N ALA A 156 -5.74 -6.94 6.66
CA ALA A 156 -6.37 -5.62 6.70
C ALA A 156 -7.24 -5.41 7.94
N ARG A 157 -8.01 -6.43 8.37
CA ARG A 157 -8.79 -6.40 9.63
C ARG A 157 -7.90 -6.19 10.85
N ARG A 158 -6.75 -6.89 10.93
CA ARG A 158 -5.79 -6.70 12.04
C ARG A 158 -5.17 -5.31 12.01
N ASN A 159 -4.90 -4.78 10.82
CA ASN A 159 -4.37 -3.42 10.65
C ASN A 159 -5.39 -2.35 11.05
N ALA A 160 -6.66 -2.51 10.73
CA ALA A 160 -7.73 -1.64 11.20
C ALA A 160 -7.82 -1.64 12.73
N ALA A 161 -7.84 -2.83 13.34
CA ALA A 161 -7.86 -2.97 14.80
C ALA A 161 -6.60 -2.37 15.46
N ARG A 162 -5.41 -2.62 14.92
CA ARG A 162 -4.13 -2.06 15.39
C ARG A 162 -4.14 -0.53 15.42
N ASN A 163 -4.70 0.10 14.40
CA ASN A 163 -4.74 1.55 14.24
C ASN A 163 -6.02 2.19 14.80
N GLY A 164 -6.87 1.41 15.51
CA GLY A 164 -8.02 1.91 16.25
C GLY A 164 -9.16 2.45 15.38
N VAL A 165 -9.31 1.98 14.14
CA VAL A 165 -10.36 2.39 13.23
C VAL A 165 -11.30 1.26 12.87
N GLN A 166 -12.54 1.62 12.48
CA GLN A 166 -13.52 0.68 11.97
C GLN A 166 -13.56 0.76 10.44
N VAL A 167 -13.45 -0.40 9.80
CA VAL A 167 -13.56 -0.58 8.36
C VAL A 167 -14.42 -1.82 8.10
N GLU A 168 -15.36 -1.72 7.18
CA GLU A 168 -16.15 -2.86 6.71
C GLU A 168 -15.34 -3.60 5.63
N PHE A 169 -15.22 -4.92 5.77
CA PHE A 169 -14.45 -5.75 4.85
C PHE A 169 -15.30 -6.80 4.17
N ALA A 170 -15.24 -6.88 2.83
CA ALA A 170 -15.95 -7.87 2.04
C ALA A 170 -15.05 -8.49 0.96
N VAL A 171 -15.28 -9.76 0.65
CA VAL A 171 -14.64 -10.41 -0.50
C VAL A 171 -15.31 -9.94 -1.77
N CYS A 172 -14.52 -9.43 -2.72
CA CYS A 172 -15.05 -9.02 -4.02
C CYS A 172 -13.97 -9.11 -5.11
N ASP A 173 -14.35 -9.73 -6.23
CA ASP A 173 -13.61 -9.61 -7.48
C ASP A 173 -14.17 -8.43 -8.28
N ILE A 174 -13.40 -7.35 -8.40
CA ILE A 174 -13.83 -6.17 -9.15
C ILE A 174 -14.02 -6.43 -10.67
N LEU A 175 -13.42 -7.48 -11.20
CA LEU A 175 -13.63 -7.89 -12.59
C LEU A 175 -15.02 -8.50 -12.80
N SER A 176 -15.63 -9.05 -11.74
CA SER A 176 -16.97 -9.63 -11.72
C SER A 176 -17.67 -9.27 -10.41
N PRO A 177 -17.92 -7.96 -10.13
CA PRO A 177 -18.48 -7.54 -8.86
C PRO A 177 -19.90 -8.11 -8.72
N GLY A 178 -20.12 -8.85 -7.61
CA GLY A 178 -21.44 -9.30 -7.20
C GLY A 178 -22.29 -8.14 -6.67
N ALA A 179 -23.52 -8.43 -6.25
CA ALA A 179 -24.43 -7.46 -5.64
C ALA A 179 -24.01 -7.00 -4.23
N ASP A 180 -22.89 -7.49 -3.73
CA ASP A 180 -22.50 -7.37 -2.31
C ASP A 180 -21.96 -5.98 -1.93
N ILE A 181 -21.59 -5.14 -2.93
CA ILE A 181 -21.16 -3.76 -2.69
C ILE A 181 -22.32 -2.82 -3.01
N ALA A 182 -23.18 -2.57 -2.02
CA ALA A 182 -24.37 -1.75 -2.20
C ALA A 182 -24.13 -0.28 -1.85
N GLY A 183 -24.84 0.61 -2.57
CA GLY A 183 -24.92 2.04 -2.30
C GLY A 183 -23.90 2.88 -3.05
N ASN A 184 -23.90 4.20 -2.76
CA ASN A 184 -23.05 5.17 -3.44
C ASN A 184 -21.92 5.62 -2.50
N PHE A 185 -20.75 5.89 -3.07
CA PHE A 185 -19.54 6.31 -2.37
C PHE A 185 -19.16 7.73 -2.76
N ASP A 186 -18.69 8.51 -1.79
CA ASP A 186 -18.14 9.84 -2.04
C ASP A 186 -16.72 9.75 -2.60
N VAL A 187 -15.98 8.74 -2.15
CA VAL A 187 -14.61 8.48 -2.60
C VAL A 187 -14.47 7.00 -2.92
N ILE A 188 -13.99 6.68 -4.11
CA ILE A 188 -13.58 5.33 -4.51
C ILE A 188 -12.08 5.38 -4.77
N MET A 189 -11.34 4.47 -4.14
CA MET A 189 -9.88 4.39 -4.27
C MET A 189 -9.44 3.01 -4.71
N SER A 190 -8.33 2.93 -5.42
CA SER A 190 -7.70 1.65 -5.74
C SER A 190 -6.23 1.83 -6.10
N ASN A 191 -5.41 0.87 -5.64
CA ASN A 191 -4.12 0.58 -6.22
C ASN A 191 -4.19 -0.85 -6.82
N PRO A 192 -4.74 -0.98 -8.04
CA PRO A 192 -4.95 -2.30 -8.65
C PRO A 192 -3.64 -2.87 -9.21
N PRO A 193 -3.56 -4.16 -9.52
CA PRO A 193 -2.46 -4.71 -10.29
C PRO A 193 -2.32 -3.98 -11.63
N TYR A 194 -1.11 -3.53 -11.95
CA TYR A 194 -0.87 -2.74 -13.16
C TYR A 194 0.49 -3.00 -13.85
N VAL A 195 1.34 -3.83 -13.27
CA VAL A 195 2.65 -4.14 -13.86
C VAL A 195 2.47 -5.16 -14.96
N CYS A 196 2.88 -4.83 -16.19
CA CYS A 196 2.87 -5.77 -17.28
C CYS A 196 3.87 -6.91 -17.05
N ARG A 197 3.56 -8.14 -17.47
CA ARG A 197 4.47 -9.27 -17.35
C ARG A 197 5.81 -9.03 -18.06
N SER A 198 5.81 -8.29 -19.16
CA SER A 198 7.01 -7.87 -19.90
C SER A 198 7.93 -6.91 -19.10
N GLU A 199 7.40 -6.22 -18.07
CA GLU A 199 8.19 -5.33 -17.23
C GLU A 199 8.97 -6.08 -16.12
N ARG A 200 8.68 -7.37 -15.93
CA ARG A 200 9.28 -8.23 -14.89
C ARG A 200 10.80 -8.21 -14.89
N ALA A 201 11.43 -8.19 -16.07
CA ALA A 201 12.89 -8.21 -16.20
C ALA A 201 13.60 -6.99 -15.57
N GLY A 202 12.88 -5.86 -15.42
CA GLY A 202 13.38 -4.64 -14.80
C GLY A 202 13.12 -4.51 -13.29
N MET A 203 12.45 -5.50 -12.68
CA MET A 203 12.08 -5.44 -11.27
C MET A 203 13.14 -6.07 -10.37
N HIS A 204 13.23 -5.57 -9.14
CA HIS A 204 14.10 -6.16 -8.13
C HIS A 204 13.65 -7.57 -7.73
N ARG A 205 14.60 -8.46 -7.50
CA ARG A 205 14.33 -9.86 -7.15
C ARG A 205 13.54 -10.02 -5.85
N ASN A 206 13.75 -9.15 -4.86
CA ASN A 206 12.99 -9.16 -3.61
C ASN A 206 11.48 -8.99 -3.83
N VAL A 207 11.07 -8.18 -4.83
CA VAL A 207 9.65 -8.05 -5.21
C VAL A 207 9.17 -9.31 -5.93
N LEU A 208 9.96 -9.79 -6.91
CA LEU A 208 9.59 -10.94 -7.74
C LEU A 208 9.51 -12.26 -6.99
N ASP A 209 10.38 -12.44 -5.99
CA ASP A 209 10.53 -13.72 -5.29
C ASP A 209 9.62 -13.81 -4.04
N TYR A 210 9.13 -12.67 -3.52
CA TYR A 210 8.43 -12.63 -2.23
C TYR A 210 7.04 -11.98 -2.24
N GLU A 211 6.80 -10.98 -3.09
CA GLU A 211 5.49 -10.31 -3.10
C GLU A 211 4.46 -11.04 -3.98
N PRO A 212 3.15 -10.94 -3.66
CA PRO A 212 2.12 -11.70 -4.38
C PRO A 212 1.99 -11.23 -5.83
N HIS A 213 2.20 -12.15 -6.77
CA HIS A 213 2.16 -11.83 -8.20
C HIS A 213 0.77 -11.36 -8.66
N GLU A 214 -0.30 -11.87 -8.05
CA GLU A 214 -1.68 -11.46 -8.31
C GLU A 214 -1.97 -10.00 -7.93
N ALA A 215 -1.21 -9.44 -6.98
CA ALA A 215 -1.32 -8.03 -6.61
C ALA A 215 -0.44 -7.10 -7.46
N LEU A 216 0.45 -7.67 -8.29
CA LEU A 216 1.41 -6.90 -9.10
C LEU A 216 1.06 -6.91 -10.58
N PHE A 217 0.79 -8.10 -11.15
CA PHE A 217 0.86 -8.30 -12.58
C PHE A 217 -0.50 -8.33 -13.28
N VAL A 218 -0.51 -7.72 -14.46
CA VAL A 218 -1.56 -7.84 -15.46
C VAL A 218 -1.01 -8.52 -16.72
N ASP A 219 -1.91 -9.04 -17.56
CA ASP A 219 -1.54 -9.56 -18.86
C ASP A 219 -1.14 -8.43 -19.81
N ASP A 220 -0.08 -8.63 -20.59
CA ASP A 220 0.41 -7.64 -21.55
C ASP A 220 -0.60 -7.34 -22.67
N THR A 221 -1.50 -8.29 -22.95
CA THR A 221 -2.56 -8.12 -23.97
C THR A 221 -3.69 -7.22 -23.49
N ASP A 222 -3.85 -7.04 -22.17
CA ASP A 222 -4.88 -6.20 -21.60
C ASP A 222 -4.46 -5.50 -20.30
N PRO A 223 -3.52 -4.55 -20.35
CA PRO A 223 -2.98 -3.86 -19.18
C PRO A 223 -3.97 -2.95 -18.47
N LEU A 224 -5.14 -2.66 -19.11
CA LEU A 224 -6.13 -1.72 -18.57
C LEU A 224 -7.38 -2.42 -18.01
N VAL A 225 -7.37 -3.74 -17.87
CA VAL A 225 -8.53 -4.54 -17.47
C VAL A 225 -9.14 -4.06 -16.14
N PHE A 226 -8.31 -3.84 -15.12
CA PHE A 226 -8.77 -3.37 -13.82
C PHE A 226 -9.34 -1.95 -13.88
N TYR A 227 -8.71 -1.05 -14.63
CA TYR A 227 -9.19 0.33 -14.76
C TYR A 227 -10.55 0.40 -15.43
N ARG A 228 -10.81 -0.42 -16.45
CA ARG A 228 -12.14 -0.51 -17.07
C ARG A 228 -13.19 -1.08 -16.12
N ALA A 229 -12.83 -2.05 -15.31
CA ALA A 229 -13.74 -2.60 -14.30
C ALA A 229 -14.06 -1.54 -13.21
N ILE A 230 -13.03 -0.89 -12.67
CA ILE A 230 -13.16 0.17 -11.66
C ILE A 230 -13.99 1.35 -12.23
N ALA A 231 -13.70 1.80 -13.45
CA ALA A 231 -14.43 2.92 -14.05
C ALA A 231 -15.92 2.60 -14.24
N ARG A 232 -16.26 1.39 -14.73
CA ARG A 232 -17.66 0.95 -14.85
C ARG A 232 -18.37 0.87 -13.50
N PHE A 233 -17.71 0.26 -12.52
CA PHE A 233 -18.24 0.18 -11.17
C PHE A 233 -18.47 1.56 -10.59
N ALA A 234 -17.48 2.44 -10.68
CA ALA A 234 -17.54 3.78 -10.13
C ALA A 234 -18.62 4.65 -10.81
N ALA A 235 -18.81 4.53 -12.12
CA ALA A 235 -19.88 5.25 -12.83
C ALA A 235 -21.28 4.90 -12.30
N ALA A 236 -21.47 3.67 -11.78
CA ALA A 236 -22.73 3.21 -11.21
C ALA A 236 -22.88 3.52 -9.70
N HIS A 237 -21.76 3.67 -8.97
CA HIS A 237 -21.74 3.72 -7.50
C HIS A 237 -21.14 5.01 -6.92
N LEU A 238 -20.77 5.99 -7.74
CA LEU A 238 -20.26 7.26 -7.25
C LEU A 238 -21.42 8.17 -6.84
N ALA A 239 -21.34 8.75 -5.64
CA ALA A 239 -22.30 9.72 -5.18
C ALA A 239 -22.16 11.04 -5.97
N PRO A 240 -23.21 11.86 -6.09
CA PRO A 240 -23.11 13.19 -6.67
C PRO A 240 -22.00 14.03 -6.00
N GLY A 241 -21.06 14.53 -6.81
CA GLY A 241 -19.90 15.27 -6.34
C GLY A 241 -18.79 14.41 -5.72
N GLY A 242 -18.90 13.10 -5.83
CA GLY A 242 -17.84 12.16 -5.47
C GLY A 242 -16.69 12.12 -6.48
N ALA A 243 -15.64 11.36 -6.17
CA ALA A 243 -14.49 11.17 -7.06
C ALA A 243 -13.86 9.78 -6.91
N VAL A 244 -13.27 9.31 -8.02
CA VAL A 244 -12.45 8.09 -8.08
C VAL A 244 -10.98 8.49 -8.08
N TYR A 245 -10.17 7.78 -7.33
CA TYR A 245 -8.71 7.94 -7.28
C TYR A 245 -8.04 6.58 -7.52
N VAL A 246 -7.17 6.50 -8.52
CA VAL A 246 -6.46 5.26 -8.82
C VAL A 246 -4.97 5.49 -9.01
N GLU A 247 -4.16 4.57 -8.47
CA GLU A 247 -2.76 4.47 -8.81
C GLU A 247 -2.62 3.78 -10.18
N ILE A 248 -1.62 4.19 -10.98
CA ILE A 248 -1.50 3.74 -12.37
C ILE A 248 -0.08 3.34 -12.75
N ASN A 249 0.04 2.48 -13.77
CA ASN A 249 1.29 2.28 -14.46
C ASN A 249 1.69 3.55 -15.21
N ARG A 250 2.91 4.05 -14.98
CA ARG A 250 3.45 5.27 -15.61
C ARG A 250 3.43 5.24 -17.15
N ARG A 251 3.42 4.04 -17.75
CA ARG A 251 3.43 3.86 -19.21
C ARG A 251 2.07 4.13 -19.86
N PHE A 252 0.99 3.94 -19.10
CA PHE A 252 -0.38 3.97 -19.63
C PHE A 252 -1.21 5.11 -19.04
N GLY A 253 -0.53 6.21 -18.63
CA GLY A 253 -1.22 7.33 -17.97
C GLY A 253 -2.35 7.93 -18.80
N ARG A 254 -2.10 8.15 -20.10
CA ARG A 254 -3.08 8.72 -21.03
C ARG A 254 -4.19 7.72 -21.34
N GLU A 255 -3.83 6.50 -21.67
CA GLU A 255 -4.77 5.43 -21.99
C GLU A 255 -5.70 5.13 -20.82
N THR A 256 -5.17 5.18 -19.57
CA THR A 256 -5.99 5.03 -18.37
C THR A 256 -6.94 6.22 -18.18
N ALA A 257 -6.48 7.45 -18.44
CA ALA A 257 -7.36 8.62 -18.39
C ALA A 257 -8.49 8.53 -19.45
N ASP A 258 -8.18 8.05 -20.64
CA ASP A 258 -9.17 7.83 -21.70
C ASP A 258 -10.23 6.78 -21.29
N VAL A 259 -9.86 5.74 -20.52
CA VAL A 259 -10.81 4.75 -19.98
C VAL A 259 -11.86 5.43 -19.08
N PHE A 260 -11.44 6.31 -18.16
CA PHE A 260 -12.38 7.03 -17.29
C PHE A 260 -13.23 8.03 -18.08
N SER A 261 -12.65 8.74 -19.04
CA SER A 261 -13.40 9.64 -19.93
C SER A 261 -14.47 8.89 -20.73
N ALA A 262 -14.13 7.73 -21.29
CA ALA A 262 -15.07 6.89 -22.02
C ALA A 262 -16.18 6.29 -21.13
N ALA A 263 -15.93 6.13 -19.82
CA ALA A 263 -16.92 5.70 -18.85
C ALA A 263 -17.90 6.81 -18.40
N GLY A 264 -17.74 8.04 -18.92
CA GLY A 264 -18.66 9.16 -18.70
C GLY A 264 -18.24 10.14 -17.60
N PHE A 265 -17.01 10.03 -17.08
CA PHE A 265 -16.48 11.02 -16.12
C PHE A 265 -16.19 12.35 -16.83
N ALA A 266 -16.77 13.44 -16.31
CA ALA A 266 -16.70 14.77 -16.92
C ALA A 266 -15.31 15.43 -16.78
N SER A 267 -14.55 15.03 -15.76
CA SER A 267 -13.21 15.56 -15.48
C SER A 267 -12.28 14.43 -15.09
N VAL A 268 -11.14 14.31 -15.79
CA VAL A 268 -10.09 13.34 -15.50
C VAL A 268 -8.77 14.08 -15.36
N GLU A 269 -8.18 14.02 -14.17
CA GLU A 269 -6.90 14.66 -13.84
C GLU A 269 -5.81 13.59 -13.66
N LEU A 270 -4.73 13.70 -14.42
CA LEU A 270 -3.53 12.87 -14.31
C LEU A 270 -2.48 13.62 -13.47
N ARG A 271 -2.07 13.04 -12.35
CA ARG A 271 -1.04 13.60 -11.47
C ARG A 271 0.22 12.74 -11.51
N LYS A 272 1.36 13.42 -11.38
CA LYS A 272 2.67 12.81 -11.23
C LYS A 272 2.99 12.59 -9.74
N ASP A 273 3.79 11.55 -9.47
CA ASP A 273 4.41 11.32 -8.17
C ASP A 273 5.55 12.31 -7.88
N SER A 274 6.09 12.28 -6.69
CA SER A 274 7.23 13.11 -6.26
C SER A 274 8.49 12.88 -7.09
N ALA A 275 8.62 11.74 -7.78
CA ALA A 275 9.70 11.46 -8.72
C ALA A 275 9.43 11.99 -10.14
N GLY A 276 8.25 12.60 -10.39
CA GLY A 276 7.87 13.21 -11.67
C GLY A 276 7.27 12.25 -12.69
N ASN A 277 6.94 11.01 -12.31
CA ASN A 277 6.29 10.04 -13.20
C ASN A 277 4.77 10.15 -13.11
N PRO A 278 4.01 9.99 -14.22
CA PRO A 278 2.57 9.77 -14.16
C PRO A 278 2.24 8.62 -13.22
N ARG A 279 1.43 8.87 -12.18
CA ARG A 279 1.23 7.86 -11.13
C ARG A 279 -0.20 7.75 -10.64
N MET A 280 -0.99 8.80 -10.74
CA MET A 280 -2.31 8.84 -10.14
C MET A 280 -3.31 9.47 -11.08
N ILE A 281 -4.54 8.96 -11.08
CA ILE A 281 -5.68 9.57 -11.77
C ILE A 281 -6.78 9.84 -10.75
N LYS A 282 -7.40 11.01 -10.90
CA LYS A 282 -8.66 11.38 -10.29
C LYS A 282 -9.70 11.60 -11.38
N ALA A 283 -10.89 10.98 -11.23
CA ALA A 283 -12.01 11.15 -12.15
C ALA A 283 -13.27 11.55 -11.39
N LYS A 284 -14.05 12.50 -12.01
CA LYS A 284 -15.33 13.03 -11.46
C LYS A 284 -16.39 13.05 -12.52
#